data_f62babe2debed8dbc44bac47d6d87b22
#
_entry.id   f62babe2debed8dbc44bac47d6d87b22
#
_cell.length_a   1.000
_cell.length_b   1.000
_cell.length_c   1.000
_cell.angle_alpha   90.00
_cell.angle_beta   90.00
_cell.angle_gamma   90.00
#
_symmetry.space_group_name_H-M   'P 1'
#
loop_
_entity.id
_entity.type
_entity.pdbx_description
1 polymer ?
#
loop_
_entity_poly.entity_id
_entity_poly.type
_entity_poly.pdbx_seq_one_letter_code
_entity_poly.pdbx_strand_id
1 'polypeptide(L)'
;MSYSIAEIANALSAKYVGDGTLRVTNASEPVDSDVNSLALAMSDKYCLDLASGEARAAVLLTGTSWNELGLSAAILIDRPRHAISKLTKFFYKTPGSNSGIHPTSVIDKSARVQEDASIGAFVCIGSDVEIGFGANIGSHVSIGNHTKIGKNSIIGNGVHIEEGIIIGDNFRVQSGSVIGSDGFSFVTKDEA
;
A
#
# COMPACT_ATOMS: atom_id res chain seq x y z
N MET A 1 -5.53 -2.20 -13.40
CA MET A 1 -5.59 -3.66 -13.17
C MET A 1 -6.98 -3.99 -12.68
N SER A 2 -7.52 -5.14 -13.01
CA SER A 2 -8.81 -5.62 -12.51
C SER A 2 -8.64 -7.01 -11.92
N TYR A 3 -9.40 -7.32 -10.90
CA TYR A 3 -9.36 -8.61 -10.19
C TYR A 3 -10.73 -9.25 -10.20
N SER A 4 -10.80 -10.58 -10.31
CA SER A 4 -12.07 -11.30 -10.18
C SER A 4 -12.47 -11.45 -8.71
N ILE A 5 -13.76 -11.60 -8.45
CA ILE A 5 -14.28 -11.84 -7.11
C ILE A 5 -13.65 -13.08 -6.49
N ALA A 6 -13.45 -14.14 -7.27
CA ALA A 6 -12.79 -15.36 -6.81
C ALA A 6 -11.32 -15.13 -6.41
N GLU A 7 -10.55 -14.35 -7.19
CA GLU A 7 -9.16 -13.97 -6.83
C GLU A 7 -9.09 -13.21 -5.52
N ILE A 8 -9.96 -12.23 -5.34
CA ILE A 8 -10.02 -11.43 -4.11
C ILE A 8 -10.43 -12.29 -2.91
N ALA A 9 -11.49 -13.09 -3.05
CA ALA A 9 -11.97 -13.97 -1.97
C ALA A 9 -10.88 -14.96 -1.52
N ASN A 10 -10.16 -15.56 -2.46
CA ASN A 10 -9.05 -16.47 -2.16
C ASN A 10 -7.95 -15.77 -1.33
N ALA A 11 -7.55 -14.59 -1.74
CA ALA A 11 -6.52 -13.82 -1.02
C ALA A 11 -6.99 -13.34 0.37
N LEU A 12 -8.27 -13.08 0.54
CA LEU A 12 -8.87 -12.80 1.85
C LEU A 12 -9.02 -14.06 2.71
N SER A 13 -8.85 -15.26 2.13
CA SER A 13 -9.22 -16.55 2.73
C SER A 13 -10.71 -16.56 3.14
N ALA A 14 -11.55 -16.00 2.28
CA ALA A 14 -12.98 -15.82 2.47
C ALA A 14 -13.78 -16.63 1.46
N LYS A 15 -15.04 -16.91 1.76
CA LYS A 15 -15.99 -17.51 0.82
C LYS A 15 -16.57 -16.42 -0.08
N TYR A 16 -16.93 -16.79 -1.30
CA TYR A 16 -17.75 -15.94 -2.16
C TYR A 16 -19.01 -16.68 -2.61
N VAL A 17 -19.98 -15.92 -3.06
CA VAL A 17 -21.26 -16.39 -3.62
C VAL A 17 -21.58 -15.61 -4.88
N GLY A 18 -22.36 -16.18 -5.77
CA GLY A 18 -22.68 -15.58 -7.07
C GLY A 18 -21.55 -15.72 -8.11
N ASP A 19 -21.44 -14.75 -9.01
CA ASP A 19 -20.51 -14.77 -10.13
C ASP A 19 -19.05 -14.48 -9.69
N GLY A 20 -18.29 -15.52 -9.43
CA GLY A 20 -16.86 -15.42 -9.08
C GLY A 20 -15.97 -14.87 -10.19
N THR A 21 -16.43 -14.83 -11.45
CA THR A 21 -15.65 -14.31 -12.61
C THR A 21 -15.82 -12.81 -12.78
N LEU A 22 -16.80 -12.19 -12.11
CA LEU A 22 -17.03 -10.75 -12.15
C LEU A 22 -15.76 -10.00 -11.75
N ARG A 23 -15.37 -9.01 -12.54
CA ARG A 23 -14.12 -8.26 -12.32
C ARG A 23 -14.40 -6.87 -11.78
N VAL A 24 -13.57 -6.47 -10.81
CA VAL A 24 -13.61 -5.15 -10.18
C VAL A 24 -12.23 -4.48 -10.25
N THR A 25 -12.21 -3.14 -10.24
CA THR A 25 -10.99 -2.34 -10.40
C THR A 25 -10.61 -1.56 -9.15
N ASN A 26 -11.54 -1.38 -8.24
CA ASN A 26 -11.39 -0.63 -6.99
C ASN A 26 -12.29 -1.21 -5.90
N ALA A 27 -12.13 -0.70 -4.68
CA ALA A 27 -13.05 -0.89 -3.58
C ALA A 27 -13.48 0.49 -3.07
N SER A 28 -14.77 0.67 -2.77
CA SER A 28 -15.37 1.94 -2.35
C SER A 28 -16.45 1.75 -1.30
N GLU A 29 -16.87 2.83 -0.67
CA GLU A 29 -18.12 2.84 0.10
C GLU A 29 -19.30 2.57 -0.82
N PRO A 30 -20.40 1.94 -0.31
CA PRO A 30 -21.54 1.57 -1.14
C PRO A 30 -22.14 2.71 -1.94
N VAL A 31 -22.30 3.90 -1.33
CA VAL A 31 -22.87 5.09 -1.99
C VAL A 31 -22.03 5.59 -3.17
N ASP A 32 -20.70 5.49 -3.06
CA ASP A 32 -19.74 5.97 -4.07
C ASP A 32 -19.34 4.87 -5.06
N SER A 33 -20.01 3.72 -5.03
CA SER A 33 -19.65 2.58 -5.86
C SER A 33 -20.23 2.67 -7.25
N ASP A 34 -19.42 2.37 -8.25
CA ASP A 34 -19.81 2.17 -9.64
C ASP A 34 -19.89 0.69 -10.01
N VAL A 35 -20.27 0.37 -11.26
CA VAL A 35 -20.43 -1.00 -11.77
C VAL A 35 -19.16 -1.85 -11.73
N ASN A 36 -17.97 -1.22 -11.61
CA ASN A 36 -16.66 -1.87 -11.54
C ASN A 36 -16.07 -1.84 -10.12
N SER A 37 -16.82 -1.35 -9.16
CA SER A 37 -16.40 -1.25 -7.76
C SER A 37 -16.79 -2.50 -6.97
N LEU A 38 -15.97 -2.86 -6.01
CA LEU A 38 -16.31 -3.78 -4.92
C LEU A 38 -16.80 -2.94 -3.73
N ALA A 39 -18.11 -2.93 -3.48
CA ALA A 39 -18.69 -2.16 -2.38
C ALA A 39 -18.32 -2.76 -1.00
N LEU A 40 -17.94 -1.94 -0.05
CA LEU A 40 -17.57 -2.37 1.31
C LEU A 40 -18.78 -2.27 2.26
N ALA A 41 -19.72 -3.21 2.16
CA ALA A 41 -20.99 -3.22 2.91
C ALA A 41 -20.90 -4.16 4.14
N MET A 42 -19.97 -3.87 5.06
CA MET A 42 -19.63 -4.73 6.20
C MET A 42 -20.38 -4.34 7.49
N SER A 43 -21.55 -3.72 7.39
CA SER A 43 -22.49 -3.46 8.48
C SER A 43 -23.89 -3.26 7.92
N ASP A 44 -24.91 -3.39 8.76
CA ASP A 44 -26.31 -3.23 8.34
C ASP A 44 -26.57 -1.86 7.69
N LYS A 45 -25.98 -0.80 8.24
CA LYS A 45 -26.06 0.54 7.65
C LYS A 45 -25.55 0.56 6.22
N TYR A 46 -24.34 0.04 5.98
CA TYR A 46 -23.73 0.02 4.65
C TYR A 46 -24.45 -0.95 3.69
N CYS A 47 -25.14 -1.99 4.20
CA CYS A 47 -25.98 -2.83 3.37
C CYS A 47 -27.20 -2.06 2.83
N LEU A 48 -27.79 -1.16 3.62
CA LEU A 48 -28.88 -0.29 3.16
C LEU A 48 -28.40 0.72 2.10
N ASP A 49 -27.18 1.22 2.25
CA ASP A 49 -26.57 2.19 1.35
C ASP A 49 -26.23 1.59 -0.03
N LEU A 50 -26.19 0.26 -0.19
CA LEU A 50 -25.97 -0.40 -1.49
C LEU A 50 -26.98 -0.01 -2.56
N ALA A 51 -28.24 0.27 -2.15
CA ALA A 51 -29.28 0.70 -3.06
C ALA A 51 -29.04 2.09 -3.67
N SER A 52 -28.12 2.87 -3.10
CA SER A 52 -27.77 4.21 -3.58
C SER A 52 -26.56 4.22 -4.53
N GLY A 53 -25.81 3.13 -4.60
CA GLY A 53 -24.69 2.94 -5.51
C GLY A 53 -25.02 2.03 -6.69
N GLU A 54 -24.04 1.79 -7.54
CA GLU A 54 -24.17 0.96 -8.75
C GLU A 54 -23.32 -0.33 -8.68
N ALA A 55 -22.80 -0.69 -7.51
CA ALA A 55 -21.95 -1.86 -7.37
C ALA A 55 -22.69 -3.17 -7.69
N ARG A 56 -22.07 -4.01 -8.49
CA ARG A 56 -22.56 -5.36 -8.80
C ARG A 56 -22.01 -6.41 -7.85
N ALA A 57 -20.98 -6.06 -7.07
CA ALA A 57 -20.37 -6.94 -6.08
C ALA A 57 -20.09 -6.20 -4.78
N ALA A 58 -20.19 -6.91 -3.65
CA ALA A 58 -19.89 -6.34 -2.35
C ALA A 58 -19.10 -7.30 -1.44
N VAL A 59 -18.43 -6.75 -0.45
CA VAL A 59 -17.94 -7.47 0.73
C VAL A 59 -18.98 -7.33 1.83
N LEU A 60 -19.47 -8.45 2.34
CA LEU A 60 -20.54 -8.54 3.31
C LEU A 60 -20.09 -9.34 4.54
N LEU A 61 -20.75 -9.15 5.67
CA LEU A 61 -20.60 -10.05 6.81
C LEU A 61 -21.19 -11.42 6.50
N THR A 62 -20.56 -12.47 7.03
CA THR A 62 -21.13 -13.83 6.98
C THR A 62 -22.52 -13.85 7.64
N GLY A 63 -23.49 -14.44 6.96
CA GLY A 63 -24.89 -14.48 7.40
C GLY A 63 -25.79 -13.41 6.79
N THR A 64 -25.24 -12.43 6.04
CA THR A 64 -26.07 -11.46 5.31
C THR A 64 -26.75 -12.12 4.10
N SER A 65 -28.05 -11.86 3.90
CA SER A 65 -28.86 -12.35 2.76
C SER A 65 -28.50 -11.58 1.46
N TRP A 66 -27.39 -11.91 0.86
CA TRP A 66 -26.79 -11.19 -0.29
C TRP A 66 -27.70 -11.15 -1.54
N ASN A 67 -28.52 -12.19 -1.75
CA ASN A 67 -29.45 -12.32 -2.89
C ASN A 67 -30.59 -11.30 -2.86
N GLU A 68 -30.93 -10.76 -1.67
CA GLU A 68 -31.94 -9.71 -1.52
C GLU A 68 -31.38 -8.30 -1.82
N LEU A 69 -30.06 -8.18 -1.95
CA LEU A 69 -29.37 -6.90 -2.16
C LEU A 69 -29.15 -6.56 -3.64
N GLY A 70 -29.67 -7.36 -4.57
CA GLY A 70 -29.53 -7.10 -6.02
C GLY A 70 -28.11 -7.28 -6.58
N LEU A 71 -27.21 -7.90 -5.83
CA LEU A 71 -25.81 -8.10 -6.22
C LEU A 71 -25.66 -9.30 -7.16
N SER A 72 -24.68 -9.21 -8.09
CA SER A 72 -24.26 -10.34 -8.94
C SER A 72 -23.30 -11.27 -8.21
N ALA A 73 -22.54 -10.77 -7.25
CA ALA A 73 -21.59 -11.54 -6.42
C ALA A 73 -21.36 -10.89 -5.06
N ALA A 74 -20.98 -11.69 -4.07
CA ALA A 74 -20.55 -11.17 -2.78
C ALA A 74 -19.40 -11.99 -2.18
N ILE A 75 -18.51 -11.32 -1.44
CA ILE A 75 -17.46 -11.95 -0.62
C ILE A 75 -17.91 -11.89 0.82
N LEU A 76 -18.00 -13.05 1.48
CA LEU A 76 -18.48 -13.17 2.84
C LEU A 76 -17.32 -13.24 3.83
N ILE A 77 -17.30 -12.34 4.80
CA ILE A 77 -16.22 -12.21 5.78
C ILE A 77 -16.72 -12.22 7.22
N ASP A 78 -15.87 -12.74 8.13
CA ASP A 78 -16.18 -12.75 9.57
C ASP A 78 -15.49 -11.57 10.31
N ARG A 79 -14.40 -11.03 9.76
CA ARG A 79 -13.55 -10.02 10.42
C ARG A 79 -13.31 -8.81 9.52
N PRO A 80 -14.17 -7.78 9.59
CA PRO A 80 -14.10 -6.61 8.69
C PRO A 80 -12.74 -5.91 8.68
N ARG A 81 -12.17 -5.61 9.84
CA ARG A 81 -10.87 -4.91 9.94
C ARG A 81 -9.72 -5.67 9.27
N HIS A 82 -9.72 -7.00 9.40
CA HIS A 82 -8.73 -7.84 8.77
C HIS A 82 -8.90 -7.87 7.24
N ALA A 83 -10.14 -7.95 6.76
CA ALA A 83 -10.46 -7.92 5.34
C ALA A 83 -10.04 -6.58 4.70
N ILE A 84 -10.34 -5.44 5.32
CA ILE A 84 -9.95 -4.11 4.83
C ILE A 84 -8.43 -4.02 4.65
N SER A 85 -7.66 -4.45 5.66
CA SER A 85 -6.19 -4.43 5.60
C SER A 85 -5.63 -5.21 4.41
N LYS A 86 -6.23 -6.36 4.07
CA LYS A 86 -5.83 -7.15 2.91
C LYS A 86 -6.33 -6.55 1.59
N LEU A 87 -7.57 -6.05 1.54
CA LEU A 87 -8.15 -5.40 0.35
C LEU A 87 -7.36 -4.17 -0.07
N THR A 88 -6.89 -3.37 0.88
CA THR A 88 -6.06 -2.21 0.58
C THR A 88 -4.83 -2.58 -0.24
N LYS A 89 -4.21 -3.74 0.01
CA LYS A 89 -3.06 -4.22 -0.77
C LYS A 89 -3.40 -4.53 -2.23
N PHE A 90 -4.62 -4.99 -2.50
CA PHE A 90 -5.08 -5.28 -3.87
C PHE A 90 -5.26 -4.04 -4.72
N PHE A 91 -5.90 -3.03 -4.15
CA PHE A 91 -6.32 -1.83 -4.88
C PHE A 91 -5.36 -0.66 -4.71
N TYR A 92 -4.37 -0.80 -3.82
CA TYR A 92 -3.36 0.23 -3.65
C TYR A 92 -2.46 0.31 -4.88
N LYS A 93 -2.63 1.38 -5.64
CA LYS A 93 -1.67 1.75 -6.67
C LYS A 93 -0.52 2.50 -6.00
N THR A 94 0.68 1.95 -6.04
CA THR A 94 1.87 2.69 -5.61
C THR A 94 2.00 3.94 -6.50
N PRO A 95 1.87 5.16 -5.97
CA PRO A 95 2.01 6.36 -6.78
C PRO A 95 3.41 6.40 -7.42
N GLY A 96 3.48 6.64 -8.73
CA GLY A 96 4.74 6.92 -9.41
C GLY A 96 5.64 5.71 -9.69
N SER A 97 5.13 4.48 -9.68
CA SER A 97 5.93 3.29 -10.06
C SER A 97 6.19 3.21 -11.58
N ASN A 98 6.82 4.22 -12.13
CA ASN A 98 7.61 4.04 -13.33
C ASN A 98 8.94 3.43 -12.87
N SER A 99 9.15 2.14 -13.12
CA SER A 99 10.44 1.49 -12.83
C SER A 99 11.57 2.27 -13.48
N GLY A 100 12.66 2.46 -12.73
CA GLY A 100 13.84 3.16 -13.22
C GLY A 100 14.22 4.38 -12.39
N ILE A 101 15.32 4.97 -12.77
CA ILE A 101 15.94 6.11 -12.08
C ILE A 101 15.58 7.39 -12.83
N HIS A 102 14.96 8.34 -12.13
CA HIS A 102 14.67 9.65 -12.71
C HIS A 102 15.98 10.42 -13.03
N PRO A 103 16.11 11.04 -14.21
CA PRO A 103 17.38 11.66 -14.65
C PRO A 103 17.86 12.84 -13.79
N THR A 104 17.00 13.41 -12.95
CA THR A 104 17.38 14.50 -12.01
C THR A 104 17.85 14.00 -10.65
N SER A 105 17.88 12.69 -10.43
CA SER A 105 18.40 12.14 -9.18
C SER A 105 19.92 12.10 -9.21
N VAL A 106 20.51 12.29 -8.03
CA VAL A 106 21.96 12.22 -7.80
C VAL A 106 22.27 10.99 -6.99
N ILE A 107 23.00 10.05 -7.59
CA ILE A 107 23.30 8.75 -6.97
C ILE A 107 24.83 8.59 -6.93
N ASP A 108 25.37 8.32 -5.76
CA ASP A 108 26.78 8.03 -5.63
C ASP A 108 27.16 6.77 -6.42
N LYS A 109 28.37 6.77 -6.99
CA LYS A 109 28.87 5.68 -7.85
C LYS A 109 29.02 4.34 -7.13
N SER A 110 29.19 4.35 -5.81
CA SER A 110 29.28 3.15 -4.98
C SER A 110 27.91 2.60 -4.57
N ALA A 111 26.82 3.37 -4.73
CA ALA A 111 25.48 2.93 -4.40
C ALA A 111 24.99 1.82 -5.34
N ARG A 112 24.27 0.87 -4.79
CA ARG A 112 23.69 -0.27 -5.50
C ARG A 112 22.18 -0.19 -5.51
N VAL A 113 21.61 0.11 -6.66
CA VAL A 113 20.17 0.17 -6.88
C VAL A 113 19.76 -1.05 -7.73
N GLN A 114 18.85 -1.86 -7.24
CA GLN A 114 18.35 -3.03 -7.97
C GLN A 114 17.50 -2.58 -9.17
N GLU A 115 17.48 -3.38 -10.25
CA GLU A 115 16.90 -3.02 -11.55
C GLU A 115 15.41 -2.61 -11.51
N ASP A 116 14.62 -3.24 -10.63
CA ASP A 116 13.19 -2.96 -10.49
C ASP A 116 12.87 -1.82 -9.53
N ALA A 117 13.89 -1.20 -8.91
CA ALA A 117 13.64 -0.08 -8.04
C ALA A 117 13.21 1.15 -8.84
N SER A 118 12.29 1.92 -8.27
CA SER A 118 11.85 3.20 -8.80
C SER A 118 12.44 4.34 -7.97
N ILE A 119 13.18 5.22 -8.61
CA ILE A 119 13.81 6.39 -7.96
C ILE A 119 13.20 7.66 -8.54
N GLY A 120 12.52 8.43 -7.70
CA GLY A 120 11.83 9.66 -8.08
C GLY A 120 12.77 10.82 -8.41
N ALA A 121 12.18 11.95 -8.85
CA ALA A 121 12.93 13.15 -9.18
C ALA A 121 13.62 13.76 -7.96
N PHE A 122 14.80 14.32 -8.17
CA PHE A 122 15.58 15.05 -7.14
C PHE A 122 15.91 14.22 -5.91
N VAL A 123 16.03 12.91 -6.05
CA VAL A 123 16.51 12.03 -4.99
C VAL A 123 18.02 12.13 -4.89
N CYS A 124 18.54 12.21 -3.65
CA CYS A 124 19.99 12.15 -3.36
C CYS A 124 20.29 10.85 -2.61
N ILE A 125 21.20 10.05 -3.16
CA ILE A 125 21.63 8.77 -2.58
C ILE A 125 23.13 8.83 -2.32
N GLY A 126 23.50 8.64 -1.05
CA GLY A 126 24.88 8.66 -0.58
C GLY A 126 25.70 7.43 -0.97
N SER A 127 26.97 7.44 -0.53
CA SER A 127 27.92 6.36 -0.80
C SER A 127 27.52 5.05 -0.10
N ASP A 128 27.81 3.92 -0.75
CA ASP A 128 27.60 2.56 -0.24
C ASP A 128 26.15 2.26 0.21
N VAL A 129 25.18 2.99 -0.35
CA VAL A 129 23.76 2.71 -0.14
C VAL A 129 23.34 1.49 -0.94
N GLU A 130 22.53 0.63 -0.34
CA GLU A 130 21.92 -0.52 -0.99
C GLU A 130 20.39 -0.36 -1.04
N ILE A 131 19.80 -0.40 -2.25
CA ILE A 131 18.35 -0.33 -2.45
C ILE A 131 17.86 -1.64 -3.04
N GLY A 132 16.98 -2.33 -2.30
CA GLY A 132 16.47 -3.64 -2.63
C GLY A 132 15.48 -3.63 -3.79
N PHE A 133 15.22 -4.82 -4.33
CA PHE A 133 14.30 -5.09 -5.43
C PHE A 133 12.89 -4.53 -5.16
N GLY A 134 12.27 -3.92 -6.16
CA GLY A 134 10.91 -3.38 -6.06
C GLY A 134 10.73 -2.22 -5.09
N ALA A 135 11.81 -1.65 -4.55
CA ALA A 135 11.74 -0.47 -3.70
C ALA A 135 11.26 0.75 -4.51
N ASN A 136 10.39 1.55 -3.91
CA ASN A 136 9.88 2.78 -4.51
C ASN A 136 10.31 3.98 -3.65
N ILE A 137 11.17 4.81 -4.19
CA ILE A 137 11.71 5.99 -3.54
C ILE A 137 11.04 7.22 -4.16
N GLY A 138 10.26 7.94 -3.37
CA GLY A 138 9.55 9.14 -3.78
C GLY A 138 10.49 10.28 -4.16
N SER A 139 9.94 11.35 -4.72
CA SER A 139 10.72 12.53 -5.12
C SER A 139 11.25 13.28 -3.89
N HIS A 140 12.40 13.97 -4.07
CA HIS A 140 13.04 14.77 -3.02
C HIS A 140 13.43 13.99 -1.75
N VAL A 141 13.66 12.69 -1.87
CA VAL A 141 14.17 11.87 -0.77
C VAL A 141 15.70 12.03 -0.69
N SER A 142 16.23 12.10 0.52
CA SER A 142 17.67 12.00 0.75
C SER A 142 17.97 10.76 1.60
N ILE A 143 19.01 10.03 1.20
CA ILE A 143 19.47 8.80 1.84
C ILE A 143 20.94 8.95 2.17
N GLY A 144 21.25 8.92 3.47
CA GLY A 144 22.61 9.01 3.98
C GLY A 144 23.46 7.79 3.64
N ASN A 145 24.79 7.97 3.75
CA ASN A 145 25.77 6.96 3.41
C ASN A 145 25.55 5.64 4.18
N HIS A 146 26.01 4.53 3.62
CA HIS A 146 26.01 3.20 4.25
C HIS A 146 24.61 2.69 4.67
N THR A 147 23.54 3.29 4.15
CA THR A 147 22.14 2.90 4.46
C THR A 147 21.68 1.75 3.57
N LYS A 148 20.91 0.84 4.16
CA LYS A 148 20.32 -0.30 3.45
C LYS A 148 18.81 -0.25 3.49
N ILE A 149 18.17 -0.36 2.34
CA ILE A 149 16.72 -0.37 2.18
C ILE A 149 16.29 -1.72 1.60
N GLY A 150 15.46 -2.44 2.34
CA GLY A 150 14.96 -3.76 1.96
C GLY A 150 13.98 -3.73 0.78
N LYS A 151 13.65 -4.93 0.30
CA LYS A 151 12.79 -5.16 -0.87
C LYS A 151 11.38 -4.59 -0.67
N ASN A 152 10.76 -4.16 -1.78
CA ASN A 152 9.37 -3.67 -1.80
C ASN A 152 9.08 -2.54 -0.80
N SER A 153 10.11 -1.82 -0.36
CA SER A 153 9.95 -0.68 0.53
C SER A 153 9.35 0.50 -0.22
N ILE A 154 8.50 1.28 0.45
CA ILE A 154 7.87 2.48 -0.10
C ILE A 154 8.26 3.66 0.76
N ILE A 155 9.08 4.53 0.20
CA ILE A 155 9.56 5.76 0.84
C ILE A 155 8.81 6.94 0.22
N GLY A 156 8.03 7.65 1.03
CA GLY A 156 7.25 8.81 0.61
C GLY A 156 8.12 9.98 0.14
N ASN A 157 7.51 10.96 -0.51
CA ASN A 157 8.22 12.14 -0.99
C ASN A 157 8.84 12.95 0.16
N GLY A 158 10.03 13.51 -0.05
CA GLY A 158 10.69 14.39 0.93
C GLY A 158 11.06 13.71 2.24
N VAL A 159 11.21 12.38 2.25
CA VAL A 159 11.70 11.65 3.41
C VAL A 159 13.20 11.83 3.51
N HIS A 160 13.68 12.04 4.73
CA HIS A 160 15.09 12.04 5.10
C HIS A 160 15.44 10.74 5.81
N ILE A 161 16.47 10.05 5.34
CA ILE A 161 17.03 8.86 5.98
C ILE A 161 18.50 9.16 6.28
N GLU A 162 18.82 9.12 7.56
CA GLU A 162 20.17 9.40 8.04
C GLU A 162 21.17 8.30 7.67
N GLU A 163 22.44 8.52 7.96
CA GLU A 163 23.54 7.61 7.64
C GLU A 163 23.46 6.30 8.44
N GLY A 164 23.86 5.19 7.83
CA GLY A 164 24.01 3.89 8.48
C GLY A 164 22.71 3.19 8.88
N ILE A 165 21.56 3.62 8.38
CA ILE A 165 20.26 3.05 8.71
C ILE A 165 20.03 1.72 7.97
N ILE A 166 19.49 0.74 8.67
CA ILE A 166 19.10 -0.55 8.09
C ILE A 166 17.56 -0.67 8.14
N ILE A 167 16.96 -0.67 6.97
CA ILE A 167 15.51 -0.81 6.77
C ILE A 167 15.22 -2.20 6.20
N GLY A 168 14.32 -2.94 6.84
CA GLY A 168 13.89 -4.27 6.40
C GLY A 168 12.96 -4.23 5.18
N ASP A 169 12.56 -5.41 4.72
CA ASP A 169 11.66 -5.58 3.57
C ASP A 169 10.24 -5.06 3.86
N ASN A 170 9.54 -4.62 2.80
CA ASN A 170 8.14 -4.15 2.86
C ASN A 170 7.91 -2.96 3.81
N PHE A 171 8.93 -2.21 4.10
CA PHE A 171 8.83 -0.99 4.92
C PHE A 171 8.05 0.10 4.19
N ARG A 172 7.25 0.85 4.95
CA ARG A 172 6.53 2.01 4.42
C ARG A 172 6.69 3.19 5.34
N VAL A 173 7.07 4.34 4.77
CA VAL A 173 7.17 5.61 5.48
C VAL A 173 6.46 6.72 4.71
N GLN A 174 5.76 7.56 5.44
CA GLN A 174 4.99 8.67 4.88
C GLN A 174 5.89 9.84 4.48
N SER A 175 5.39 10.65 3.55
CA SER A 175 6.09 11.84 3.07
C SER A 175 6.48 12.79 4.20
N GLY A 176 7.68 13.37 4.09
CA GLY A 176 8.22 14.34 5.05
C GLY A 176 8.73 13.76 6.36
N SER A 177 8.78 12.43 6.52
CA SER A 177 9.33 11.80 7.72
C SER A 177 10.86 11.87 7.76
N VAL A 178 11.43 11.86 8.96
CA VAL A 178 12.88 11.71 9.19
C VAL A 178 13.12 10.39 9.91
N ILE A 179 14.09 9.61 9.41
CA ILE A 179 14.47 8.31 9.96
C ILE A 179 15.91 8.37 10.43
N GLY A 180 16.15 8.03 11.70
CA GLY A 180 17.50 7.96 12.26
C GLY A 180 18.02 9.25 12.87
N SER A 181 17.17 10.28 13.06
CA SER A 181 17.58 11.50 13.76
C SER A 181 17.99 11.22 15.20
N ASP A 182 18.96 11.99 15.69
CA ASP A 182 19.42 11.91 17.08
C ASP A 182 18.30 12.12 18.09
N GLY A 183 18.38 11.38 19.20
CA GLY A 183 17.47 11.57 20.33
C GLY A 183 17.80 12.83 21.12
N PHE A 184 16.79 13.39 21.80
CA PHE A 184 16.94 14.56 22.68
C PHE A 184 17.53 14.24 24.06
N SER A 185 18.21 13.10 24.23
CA SER A 185 18.80 12.71 25.50
C SER A 185 20.24 13.19 25.60
N PHE A 186 20.49 14.14 26.50
CA PHE A 186 21.83 14.61 26.81
C PHE A 186 22.24 14.10 28.20
N VAL A 187 23.40 13.46 28.29
CA VAL A 187 24.03 13.14 29.58
C VAL A 187 25.12 14.17 29.81
N THR A 188 24.98 14.97 30.86
CA THR A 188 26.03 15.89 31.28
C THR A 188 27.08 15.17 32.11
N LYS A 189 28.35 15.63 32.05
CA LYS A 189 29.45 15.01 32.81
C LYS A 189 29.23 14.98 34.32
N ASP A 190 28.33 15.82 34.82
CA ASP A 190 28.07 16.00 36.25
C ASP A 190 26.98 15.06 36.79
N GLU A 191 26.40 14.20 35.94
CA GLU A 191 25.35 13.22 36.31
C GLU A 191 25.84 11.75 36.24
N ALA A 192 27.15 11.51 36.15
CA ALA A 192 27.76 10.18 36.07
C ALA A 192 28.40 9.75 37.39
#